data_b45d6dbfb33c68662768b8876307b848
#
_entry.id   b45d6dbfb33c68662768b8876307b848
#
_cell.length_a   1.000
_cell.length_b   1.000
_cell.length_c   1.000
_cell.angle_alpha   90.00
_cell.angle_beta   90.00
_cell.angle_gamma   90.00
#
_symmetry.space_group_name_H-M   'P 1'
#
loop_
_entity.id
_entity.type
_entity.pdbx_description
1 polymer ?
#
loop_
_entity_poly.entity_id
_entity_poly.type
_entity_poly.pdbx_seq_one_letter_code
_entity_poly.pdbx_strand_id
1 'polypeptide(L)'
;MAWTVLFYDAFDTEFSSLKEDLQDELLAHARLLAEFGPNLGRPTVDTLKGSRHTNMKELRFSWNNQVWRVAFVFDPQRQAILLVGGDKSGADQRRFYKRLINIADERYDEHLGTLIRQGKESHHGEKT
;
A
#
# COMPACT_ATOMS: atom_id res chain seq x y z
N MET A 1 15.69 0.85 -12.70
CA MET A 1 15.97 0.82 -11.27
C MET A 1 14.77 0.29 -10.50
N ALA A 2 15.03 -0.60 -9.56
CA ALA A 2 13.97 -1.16 -8.75
C ALA A 2 13.45 -0.14 -7.73
N TRP A 3 12.18 -0.24 -7.42
CA TRP A 3 11.55 0.52 -6.34
C TRP A 3 11.55 -0.32 -5.07
N THR A 4 11.77 0.31 -3.94
CA THR A 4 11.63 -0.36 -2.65
C THR A 4 10.15 -0.51 -2.34
N VAL A 5 9.74 -1.70 -1.91
CA VAL A 5 8.37 -1.98 -1.48
C VAL A 5 8.40 -2.29 -0.01
N LEU A 6 7.66 -1.54 0.78
CA LEU A 6 7.59 -1.71 2.23
C LEU A 6 6.14 -1.95 2.66
N PHE A 7 5.99 -2.67 3.75
CA PHE A 7 4.70 -2.88 4.39
C PHE A 7 4.61 -1.90 5.57
N TYR A 8 3.55 -1.13 5.62
CA TYR A 8 3.24 -0.34 6.81
C TYR A 8 3.13 -1.31 8.01
N ASP A 9 3.63 -0.92 9.18
CA ASP A 9 3.76 -1.84 10.33
C ASP A 9 2.48 -2.60 10.66
N ALA A 10 1.35 -1.91 10.74
CA ALA A 10 0.08 -2.56 11.03
C ALA A 10 -0.33 -3.52 9.91
N PHE A 11 -0.04 -3.17 8.66
CA PHE A 11 -0.35 -4.07 7.54
C PHE A 11 0.56 -5.29 7.55
N ASP A 12 1.81 -5.14 7.93
CA ASP A 12 2.74 -6.27 8.06
C ASP A 12 2.20 -7.30 9.06
N THR A 13 1.68 -6.83 10.19
CA THR A 13 1.04 -7.70 11.18
C THR A 13 -0.19 -8.40 10.60
N GLU A 14 -1.04 -7.66 9.89
CA GLU A 14 -2.24 -8.21 9.24
C GLU A 14 -1.87 -9.24 8.17
N PHE A 15 -0.84 -8.94 7.38
CA PHE A 15 -0.33 -9.83 6.33
C PHE A 15 0.16 -11.14 6.92
N SER A 16 0.86 -11.09 8.05
CA SER A 16 1.41 -12.28 8.71
C SER A 16 0.34 -13.28 9.14
N SER A 17 -0.91 -12.82 9.32
CA SER A 17 -2.01 -13.69 9.70
C SER A 17 -2.77 -14.29 8.51
N LEU A 18 -2.42 -13.90 7.28
CA LEU A 18 -3.06 -14.44 6.09
C LEU A 18 -2.55 -15.85 5.80
N LYS A 19 -3.32 -16.62 5.03
CA LYS A 19 -2.88 -17.94 4.58
C LYS A 19 -1.61 -17.80 3.74
N GLU A 20 -0.73 -18.76 3.85
CA GLU A 20 0.58 -18.73 3.20
C GLU A 20 0.49 -18.54 1.68
N ASP A 21 -0.41 -19.26 1.02
CA ASP A 21 -0.58 -19.13 -0.43
C ASP A 21 -1.13 -17.77 -0.84
N LEU A 22 -1.95 -17.14 0.00
CA LEU A 22 -2.40 -15.77 -0.23
C LEU A 22 -1.25 -14.78 -0.04
N GLN A 23 -0.40 -15.00 0.97
CA GLN A 23 0.82 -14.19 1.14
C GLN A 23 1.70 -14.28 -0.10
N ASP A 24 1.89 -15.47 -0.64
CA ASP A 24 2.70 -15.68 -1.84
C ASP A 24 2.13 -14.92 -3.04
N GLU A 25 0.81 -14.93 -3.20
CA GLU A 25 0.14 -14.22 -4.29
C GLU A 25 0.34 -12.71 -4.16
N LEU A 26 0.16 -12.18 -2.95
CA LEU A 26 0.35 -10.76 -2.67
C LEU A 26 1.81 -10.36 -2.95
N LEU A 27 2.76 -11.17 -2.48
CA LEU A 27 4.19 -10.90 -2.69
C LEU A 27 4.56 -10.93 -4.16
N ALA A 28 3.96 -11.82 -4.95
CA ALA A 28 4.20 -11.86 -6.39
C ALA A 28 3.80 -10.54 -7.05
N HIS A 29 2.66 -9.97 -6.64
CA HIS A 29 2.21 -8.68 -7.17
C HIS A 29 3.04 -7.53 -6.63
N ALA A 30 3.50 -7.60 -5.39
CA ALA A 30 4.40 -6.61 -4.81
C ALA A 30 5.74 -6.56 -5.57
N ARG A 31 6.21 -7.70 -6.07
CA ARG A 31 7.42 -7.74 -6.91
C ARG A 31 7.24 -6.98 -8.21
N LEU A 32 6.04 -6.99 -8.78
CA LEU A 32 5.75 -6.19 -9.97
C LEU A 32 5.86 -4.70 -9.67
N LEU A 33 5.43 -4.28 -8.49
CA LEU A 33 5.61 -2.89 -8.05
C LEU A 33 7.09 -2.53 -7.93
N ALA A 34 7.89 -3.43 -7.37
CA ALA A 34 9.33 -3.21 -7.23
C ALA A 34 10.00 -3.07 -8.59
N GLU A 35 9.59 -3.87 -9.57
CA GLU A 35 10.19 -3.88 -10.90
C GLU A 35 9.76 -2.69 -11.75
N PHE A 36 8.46 -2.42 -11.82
CA PHE A 36 7.90 -1.43 -12.74
C PHE A 36 7.57 -0.09 -12.08
N GLY A 37 7.45 -0.04 -10.77
CA GLY A 37 7.15 1.20 -10.06
C GLY A 37 5.87 1.88 -10.58
N PRO A 38 5.89 3.21 -10.72
CA PRO A 38 4.71 3.96 -11.19
C PRO A 38 4.27 3.63 -12.62
N ASN A 39 5.09 2.91 -13.39
CA ASN A 39 4.71 2.49 -14.74
C ASN A 39 3.75 1.30 -14.72
N LEU A 40 3.62 0.62 -13.60
CA LEU A 40 2.68 -0.48 -13.48
C LEU A 40 1.26 0.07 -13.43
N GLY A 41 0.46 -0.31 -14.42
CA GLY A 41 -0.89 0.19 -14.56
C GLY A 41 -1.93 -0.94 -14.60
N ARG A 42 -3.07 -0.63 -15.19
CA ARG A 42 -4.15 -1.62 -15.34
C ARG A 42 -3.70 -2.84 -16.11
N PRO A 43 -4.22 -4.01 -15.78
CA PRO A 43 -5.27 -4.26 -14.77
C PRO A 43 -4.73 -4.41 -13.35
N THR A 44 -3.43 -4.45 -13.14
CA THR A 44 -2.80 -4.76 -11.85
C THR A 44 -2.88 -3.59 -10.87
N VAL A 45 -2.76 -2.36 -11.37
CA VAL A 45 -2.81 -1.15 -10.53
C VAL A 45 -3.79 -0.15 -11.12
N ASP A 46 -4.54 0.49 -10.25
CA ASP A 46 -5.43 1.58 -10.64
C ASP A 46 -5.42 2.66 -9.56
N THR A 47 -5.91 3.84 -9.88
CA THR A 47 -6.07 4.91 -8.91
C THR A 47 -7.17 4.56 -7.91
N LEU A 48 -6.91 4.79 -6.64
CA LEU A 48 -7.91 4.60 -5.60
C LEU A 48 -8.66 5.92 -5.39
N LYS A 49 -9.79 6.05 -6.07
CA LYS A 49 -10.61 7.27 -6.04
C LYS A 49 -11.28 7.44 -4.68
N GLY A 50 -11.35 8.67 -4.21
CA GLY A 50 -11.99 8.98 -2.94
C GLY A 50 -11.02 9.18 -1.77
N SER A 51 -9.73 8.86 -1.96
CA SER A 51 -8.71 9.19 -0.98
C SER A 51 -8.46 10.70 -0.98
N ARG A 52 -8.12 11.25 0.19
CA ARG A 52 -7.67 12.64 0.25
C ARG A 52 -6.25 12.83 -0.29
N HIS A 53 -5.57 11.72 -0.56
CA HIS A 53 -4.27 11.71 -1.24
C HIS A 53 -4.46 11.34 -2.69
N THR A 54 -4.19 12.27 -3.61
CA THR A 54 -4.43 12.09 -5.04
C THR A 54 -3.58 10.98 -5.67
N ASN A 55 -2.47 10.64 -5.03
CA ASN A 55 -1.56 9.59 -5.49
C ASN A 55 -1.83 8.22 -4.86
N MET A 56 -2.92 8.08 -4.10
CA MET A 56 -3.29 6.78 -3.54
C MET A 56 -3.73 5.83 -4.64
N LYS A 57 -3.23 4.61 -4.61
CA LYS A 57 -3.49 3.58 -5.62
C LYS A 57 -3.95 2.28 -4.99
N GLU A 58 -4.47 1.40 -5.81
CA GLU A 58 -4.83 0.05 -5.39
C GLU A 58 -4.10 -0.98 -6.25
N LEU A 59 -3.54 -1.98 -5.59
CA LEU A 59 -2.97 -3.16 -6.21
C LEU A 59 -4.09 -4.21 -6.29
N ARG A 60 -4.28 -4.81 -7.46
CA ARG A 60 -5.45 -5.63 -7.77
C ARG A 60 -5.02 -7.03 -8.15
N PHE A 61 -5.58 -8.02 -7.48
CA PHE A 61 -5.34 -9.42 -7.85
C PHE A 61 -6.51 -10.29 -7.35
N SER A 62 -6.55 -11.52 -7.84
CA SER A 62 -7.54 -12.51 -7.43
C SER A 62 -6.83 -13.67 -6.76
N TRP A 63 -7.50 -14.28 -5.79
CA TRP A 63 -7.01 -15.45 -5.12
C TRP A 63 -8.20 -16.28 -4.61
N ASN A 64 -8.26 -17.55 -5.01
CA ASN A 64 -9.25 -18.50 -4.47
C ASN A 64 -10.69 -17.96 -4.48
N ASN A 65 -11.13 -17.45 -5.64
CA ASN A 65 -12.45 -16.82 -5.82
C ASN A 65 -12.66 -15.53 -5.03
N GLN A 66 -11.60 -15.00 -4.42
CA GLN A 66 -11.64 -13.70 -3.75
C GLN A 66 -11.06 -12.62 -4.68
N VAL A 67 -11.50 -11.40 -4.48
CA VAL A 67 -11.08 -10.25 -5.27
C VAL A 67 -10.35 -9.28 -4.33
N TRP A 68 -9.03 -9.34 -4.35
CA TRP A 68 -8.20 -8.58 -3.42
C TRP A 68 -7.84 -7.21 -3.93
N ARG A 69 -7.85 -6.27 -3.00
CA ARG A 69 -7.38 -4.89 -3.24
C ARG A 69 -6.46 -4.50 -2.10
N VAL A 70 -5.29 -3.98 -2.43
CA VAL A 70 -4.33 -3.49 -1.44
C VAL A 70 -4.06 -2.02 -1.74
N ALA A 71 -4.44 -1.15 -0.83
CA ALA A 71 -4.17 0.28 -0.96
C ALA A 71 -2.68 0.53 -0.73
N PHE A 72 -2.07 1.32 -1.61
CA PHE A 72 -0.65 1.67 -1.49
C PHE A 72 -0.40 3.05 -2.10
N VAL A 73 0.78 3.56 -1.86
CA VAL A 73 1.19 4.86 -2.38
C VAL A 73 2.70 4.85 -2.64
N PHE A 74 3.14 5.60 -3.65
CA PHE A 74 4.56 5.86 -3.84
C PHE A 74 4.91 7.12 -3.04
N ASP A 75 5.75 6.97 -2.04
CA ASP A 75 6.07 8.06 -1.14
C ASP A 75 7.20 8.97 -1.70
N PRO A 76 7.50 10.09 -1.03
CA PRO A 76 8.54 11.00 -1.52
C PRO A 76 9.94 10.40 -1.58
N GLN A 77 10.19 9.29 -0.88
CA GLN A 77 11.49 8.62 -0.86
C GLN A 77 11.59 7.48 -1.87
N ARG A 78 10.71 7.47 -2.89
CA ARG A 78 10.68 6.44 -3.95
C ARG A 78 10.44 5.04 -3.40
N GLN A 79 9.52 4.94 -2.43
CA GLN A 79 9.11 3.68 -1.85
C GLN A 79 7.63 3.45 -2.12
N ALA A 80 7.25 2.22 -2.42
CA ALA A 80 5.84 1.84 -2.48
C ALA A 80 5.46 1.32 -1.09
N ILE A 81 4.56 2.01 -0.42
CA ILE A 81 4.13 1.64 0.93
C ILE A 81 2.78 0.95 0.83
N LEU A 82 2.74 -0.33 1.16
CA LEU A 82 1.50 -1.12 1.21
C LEU A 82 0.83 -0.84 2.55
N LEU A 83 -0.40 -0.34 2.51
CA LEU A 83 -1.04 0.25 3.68
C LEU A 83 -2.11 -0.64 4.32
N VAL A 84 -2.97 -1.23 3.52
CA VAL A 84 -4.09 -2.05 4.00
C VAL A 84 -4.65 -2.84 2.83
N GLY A 85 -5.14 -4.05 3.10
CA GLY A 85 -5.71 -4.88 2.07
C GLY A 85 -6.98 -5.58 2.53
N GLY A 86 -7.71 -6.13 1.60
CA GLY A 86 -8.89 -6.91 1.90
C GLY A 86 -9.52 -7.52 0.65
N ASP A 87 -10.43 -8.44 0.88
CA ASP A 87 -11.23 -9.09 -0.14
C ASP A 87 -12.52 -8.31 -0.35
N LYS A 88 -12.72 -7.80 -1.57
CA LYS A 88 -13.94 -7.05 -1.88
C LYS A 88 -15.05 -7.91 -2.48
N SER A 89 -14.84 -9.20 -2.64
CA SER A 89 -15.86 -10.09 -3.15
C SER A 89 -17.01 -10.21 -2.15
N GLY A 90 -18.21 -10.42 -2.67
CA GLY A 90 -19.42 -10.54 -1.84
C GLY A 90 -20.01 -9.18 -1.56
N ALA A 91 -20.12 -8.79 -0.36
CA ALA A 91 -20.93 -7.72 0.18
C ALA A 91 -20.93 -6.37 -0.57
N ASP A 92 -21.10 -5.32 0.16
CA ASP A 92 -21.25 -3.96 -0.34
C ASP A 92 -19.88 -3.36 -0.71
N GLN A 93 -19.62 -3.22 -2.01
CA GLN A 93 -18.35 -2.66 -2.51
C GLN A 93 -18.14 -1.22 -2.03
N ARG A 94 -19.21 -0.45 -1.95
CA ARG A 94 -19.15 0.93 -1.48
C ARG A 94 -18.63 1.00 -0.05
N ARG A 95 -19.16 0.14 0.82
CA ARG A 95 -18.71 0.06 2.22
C ARG A 95 -17.28 -0.44 2.30
N PHE A 96 -16.93 -1.42 1.48
CA PHE A 96 -15.56 -1.95 1.41
C PHE A 96 -14.56 -0.83 1.09
N TYR A 97 -14.81 -0.07 0.03
CA TYR A 97 -13.89 0.99 -0.38
C TYR A 97 -13.84 2.14 0.61
N LYS A 98 -14.97 2.49 1.21
CA LYS A 98 -14.98 3.54 2.24
C LYS A 98 -14.05 3.17 3.39
N ARG A 99 -14.15 1.93 3.86
CA ARG A 99 -13.29 1.44 4.94
C ARG A 99 -11.83 1.38 4.53
N LEU A 100 -11.56 0.83 3.35
CA LEU A 100 -10.20 0.69 2.82
C LEU A 100 -9.52 2.06 2.73
N ILE A 101 -10.22 3.04 2.16
CA ILE A 101 -9.70 4.39 1.96
C ILE A 101 -9.46 5.08 3.30
N ASN A 102 -10.39 4.97 4.24
CA ASN A 102 -10.23 5.59 5.55
C ASN A 102 -8.98 5.07 6.28
N ILE A 103 -8.77 3.77 6.26
CA ILE A 103 -7.60 3.16 6.89
C ILE A 103 -6.32 3.56 6.15
N ALA A 104 -6.35 3.51 4.83
CA ALA A 104 -5.19 3.87 4.01
C ALA A 104 -4.77 5.32 4.23
N ASP A 105 -5.72 6.24 4.26
CA ASP A 105 -5.43 7.66 4.46
C ASP A 105 -4.81 7.92 5.83
N GLU A 106 -5.37 7.33 6.89
CA GLU A 106 -4.81 7.45 8.23
C GLU A 106 -3.38 6.92 8.31
N ARG A 107 -3.17 5.74 7.74
CA ARG A 107 -1.84 5.09 7.80
C ARG A 107 -0.81 5.86 6.99
N TYR A 108 -1.20 6.41 5.85
CA TYR A 108 -0.29 7.22 5.06
C TYR A 108 0.05 8.54 5.74
N ASP A 109 -0.93 9.18 6.39
CA ASP A 109 -0.66 10.38 7.18
C ASP A 109 0.37 10.12 8.27
N GLU A 110 0.25 8.99 8.96
CA GLU A 110 1.20 8.60 9.98
C GLU A 110 2.59 8.32 9.37
N HIS A 111 2.63 7.64 8.23
CA HIS A 111 3.89 7.39 7.52
C HIS A 111 4.58 8.69 7.13
N LEU A 112 3.85 9.64 6.59
CA LEU A 112 4.40 10.95 6.23
C LEU A 112 4.94 11.68 7.47
N GLY A 113 4.22 11.60 8.59
CA GLY A 113 4.68 12.16 9.85
C GLY A 113 5.99 11.56 10.32
N THR A 114 6.15 10.25 10.16
CA THR A 114 7.39 9.54 10.48
C THR A 114 8.54 10.02 9.60
N LEU A 115 8.31 10.18 8.30
CA LEU A 115 9.34 10.69 7.39
C LEU A 115 9.79 12.11 7.77
N ILE A 116 8.86 12.97 8.15
CA ILE A 116 9.17 14.32 8.59
C ILE A 116 10.03 14.30 9.86
N ARG A 117 9.69 13.47 10.82
CA ARG A 117 10.46 13.33 12.07
C ARG A 117 11.87 12.81 11.78
N GLN A 118 12.00 11.81 10.92
CA GLN A 118 13.32 11.26 10.53
C GLN A 118 14.16 12.29 9.81
N GLY A 119 13.55 13.08 8.92
CA GLY A 119 14.22 14.17 8.22
C GLY A 119 14.75 15.23 9.18
N LYS A 120 13.98 15.60 10.18
CA LYS A 120 14.41 16.57 11.21
C LYS A 120 15.57 16.03 12.02
N GLU A 121 15.51 14.77 12.42
CA GLU A 121 16.57 14.12 13.19
C GLU A 121 17.86 14.04 12.39
N SER A 122 17.79 13.62 11.13
CA SER A 122 18.96 13.58 10.24
C SER A 122 19.58 14.95 10.06
N HIS A 123 18.73 15.95 9.82
CA HIS A 123 19.18 17.33 9.61
C HIS A 123 19.85 17.89 10.87
N HIS A 124 19.27 17.60 12.02
CA HIS A 124 19.82 18.01 13.31
C HIS A 124 21.19 17.35 13.55
N GLY A 125 21.30 16.08 13.25
CA GLY A 125 22.57 15.34 13.36
C GLY A 125 23.67 15.90 12.48
N GLU A 126 23.33 16.32 11.29
CA GLU A 126 24.30 16.87 10.34
C GLU A 126 24.91 18.19 10.80
N LYS A 127 24.25 18.92 11.67
CA LYS A 127 24.76 20.18 12.18
C LYS A 127 25.79 20.03 13.28
N THR A 128 25.89 18.85 13.83
CA THR A 128 26.88 18.59 14.88
C THR A 128 28.14 17.99 14.31
#